data_bcd739506db730deaeb2f341a2c000de
#
_entry.id   bcd739506db730deaeb2f341a2c000de
#
_cell.length_a   1.000
_cell.length_b   1.000
_cell.length_c   1.000
_cell.angle_alpha   90.00
_cell.angle_beta   90.00
_cell.angle_gamma   90.00
#
_symmetry.space_group_name_H-M   'P 1'
#
loop_
_entity.id
_entity.type
_entity.pdbx_description
1 polymer ?
#
loop_
_entity_poly.entity_id
_entity_poly.type
_entity_poly.pdbx_seq_one_letter_code
_entity_poly.pdbx_strand_id
1 'polypeptide(L)'
;MLSFKYKGLIFQALYLVLVVVLLPEYAASELLRYNFTTTSIIRSRELLAAGGCNLFQGRWAVDPSYPLYESSSCPFIDPEFDCIKYGRPDKQYLKFSWKPDSCDLPRFNGVDFLKRWSGKKIMFVGDSLSLNQWESLACMIHASVRNSKTSYVRQESLSSVTFQDYGVTLLLYRSPYLVDITRESIGRVLKLDSIQQGNAWRGMDMLVFNTWHWWTHKGKAQSWDYIQDGSTISKDMNRLVAFYKGLTTWARWVELNVDPSKTKVFFQGISPTHYQGRDWKSASGNCNGEQQPLTGSTYPAGTPPEVQVVSKVLSRINKPVYLLDITTLSQLRKDAHPSAYSGDHSGVDCSHWCLPGLPDTWNQLLYAALVM
;
A
#
# COMPACT_ATOMS: atom_id res chain seq x y z
N MET A 1 -61.08 -1.38 30.87
CA MET A 1 -59.97 -0.46 31.28
C MET A 1 -58.57 -1.10 31.37
N LEU A 2 -58.37 -2.31 30.82
CA LEU A 2 -57.09 -3.03 30.86
C LEU A 2 -56.27 -3.00 29.55
N SER A 3 -56.82 -2.43 28.46
CA SER A 3 -56.19 -2.46 27.14
C SER A 3 -55.16 -1.33 26.90
N PHE A 4 -55.14 -0.27 27.68
CA PHE A 4 -54.24 0.87 27.48
C PHE A 4 -52.86 0.72 28.14
N LYS A 5 -52.74 -0.09 29.22
CA LYS A 5 -51.47 -0.31 29.93
C LYS A 5 -50.50 -1.22 29.15
N TYR A 6 -51.01 -2.17 28.37
CA TYR A 6 -50.16 -3.09 27.60
C TYR A 6 -49.53 -2.45 26.35
N LYS A 7 -50.19 -1.47 25.73
CA LYS A 7 -49.62 -0.76 24.56
C LYS A 7 -48.41 0.11 24.93
N GLY A 8 -48.43 0.73 26.13
CA GLY A 8 -47.29 1.54 26.60
C GLY A 8 -46.05 0.72 26.94
N LEU A 9 -46.21 -0.48 27.49
CA LEU A 9 -45.08 -1.39 27.78
C LEU A 9 -44.44 -1.98 26.54
N ILE A 10 -45.21 -2.30 25.50
CA ILE A 10 -44.70 -2.79 24.22
C ILE A 10 -43.92 -1.68 23.48
N PHE A 11 -44.41 -0.44 23.52
CA PHE A 11 -43.70 0.71 22.92
C PHE A 11 -42.40 1.04 23.67
N GLN A 12 -42.36 0.94 25.02
CA GLN A 12 -41.13 1.12 25.77
C GLN A 12 -40.13 -0.03 25.56
N ALA A 13 -40.60 -1.28 25.48
CA ALA A 13 -39.74 -2.42 25.17
C ALA A 13 -39.15 -2.35 23.73
N LEU A 14 -39.95 -1.95 22.74
CA LEU A 14 -39.48 -1.71 21.36
C LEU A 14 -38.50 -0.53 21.27
N TYR A 15 -38.74 0.54 22.04
CA TYR A 15 -37.82 1.68 22.10
C TYR A 15 -36.48 1.30 22.76
N LEU A 16 -36.49 0.51 23.83
CA LEU A 16 -35.29 -0.02 24.51
C LEU A 16 -34.51 -0.98 23.60
N VAL A 17 -35.21 -1.86 22.86
CA VAL A 17 -34.55 -2.77 21.88
C VAL A 17 -33.96 -1.98 20.71
N LEU A 18 -34.65 -0.97 20.22
CA LEU A 18 -34.12 -0.09 19.15
C LEU A 18 -32.89 0.69 19.64
N VAL A 19 -32.91 1.21 20.86
CA VAL A 19 -31.77 1.95 21.43
C VAL A 19 -30.58 1.04 21.73
N VAL A 20 -30.79 -0.19 22.18
CA VAL A 20 -29.71 -1.13 22.52
C VAL A 20 -29.10 -1.78 21.24
N VAL A 21 -29.88 -1.96 20.17
CA VAL A 21 -29.39 -2.59 18.94
C VAL A 21 -28.81 -1.57 17.98
N LEU A 22 -29.33 -0.34 17.91
CA LEU A 22 -28.86 0.68 16.98
C LEU A 22 -27.74 1.58 17.55
N LEU A 23 -27.61 1.71 18.89
CA LEU A 23 -26.52 2.47 19.50
C LEU A 23 -25.11 1.92 19.21
N PRO A 24 -24.86 0.61 19.17
CA PRO A 24 -23.53 0.12 18.79
C PRO A 24 -23.15 0.41 17.36
N GLU A 25 -24.11 0.38 16.41
CA GLU A 25 -23.84 0.72 15.00
C GLU A 25 -23.70 2.23 14.79
N TYR A 26 -24.50 3.02 15.51
CA TYR A 26 -24.40 4.48 15.47
C TYR A 26 -23.14 4.98 16.19
N ALA A 27 -22.76 4.40 17.31
CA ALA A 27 -21.51 4.70 18.00
C ALA A 27 -20.28 4.28 17.21
N ALA A 28 -20.34 3.18 16.43
CA ALA A 28 -19.28 2.80 15.51
C ALA A 28 -19.16 3.79 14.32
N SER A 29 -20.28 4.33 13.83
CA SER A 29 -20.28 5.33 12.76
C SER A 29 -19.89 6.73 13.25
N GLU A 30 -20.24 7.10 14.50
CA GLU A 30 -19.81 8.37 15.11
C GLU A 30 -18.38 8.33 15.63
N LEU A 31 -17.85 7.19 16.07
CA LEU A 31 -16.42 7.03 16.36
C LEU A 31 -15.54 7.24 15.13
N LEU A 32 -16.10 7.05 13.93
CA LEU A 32 -15.47 7.42 12.65
C LEU A 32 -15.64 8.90 12.29
N ARG A 33 -16.58 9.64 12.94
CA ARG A 33 -16.84 11.08 12.69
C ARG A 33 -16.28 12.01 13.76
N TYR A 34 -15.79 11.50 14.90
CA TYR A 34 -15.34 12.35 15.99
C TYR A 34 -13.96 12.94 15.72
N ASN A 35 -13.95 14.23 15.47
CA ASN A 35 -12.85 15.20 15.48
C ASN A 35 -11.42 14.64 15.55
N PHE A 36 -10.85 14.40 14.37
CA PHE A 36 -9.40 14.34 14.21
C PHE A 36 -8.83 15.75 14.27
N THR A 37 -8.52 16.22 15.45
CA THR A 37 -7.59 17.34 15.57
C THR A 37 -6.22 16.89 15.09
N THR A 38 -5.61 17.72 14.33
CA THR A 38 -4.38 17.68 13.56
C THR A 38 -3.12 17.16 14.31
N THR A 39 -3.22 16.78 15.56
CA THR A 39 -2.08 16.56 16.46
C THR A 39 -1.40 15.18 16.32
N SER A 40 -2.08 14.15 15.82
CA SER A 40 -1.49 12.79 15.69
C SER A 40 -0.80 12.53 14.34
N ILE A 41 -1.10 13.32 13.31
CA ILE A 41 -0.37 13.32 12.03
C ILE A 41 1.04 13.91 12.18
N ILE A 42 1.25 14.68 13.26
CA ILE A 42 2.46 15.44 13.54
C ILE A 42 3.65 14.52 13.83
N ARG A 43 3.49 13.38 14.48
CA ARG A 43 4.64 12.54 14.89
C ARG A 43 5.38 11.85 13.75
N SER A 44 4.67 11.40 12.72
CA SER A 44 5.32 10.87 11.50
C SER A 44 5.87 12.00 10.61
N ARG A 45 5.29 13.21 10.71
CA ARG A 45 5.80 14.41 10.07
C ARG A 45 6.99 15.03 10.81
N GLU A 46 7.05 14.89 12.13
CA GLU A 46 8.13 15.49 12.97
C GLU A 46 9.49 14.80 12.78
N LEU A 47 9.54 13.51 12.39
CA LEU A 47 10.82 12.84 12.09
C LEU A 47 11.47 13.32 10.78
N LEU A 48 10.71 13.92 9.86
CA LEU A 48 11.22 14.61 8.67
C LEU A 48 11.27 16.14 8.84
N ALA A 49 10.66 16.67 9.89
CA ALA A 49 10.51 18.11 10.11
C ALA A 49 11.75 18.81 10.71
N ALA A 50 12.85 18.09 10.93
CA ALA A 50 14.10 18.75 11.34
C ALA A 50 14.64 19.76 10.31
N GLY A 51 14.04 19.83 9.09
CA GLY A 51 14.38 20.75 8.03
C GLY A 51 13.20 21.39 7.29
N GLY A 52 11.96 21.16 7.71
CA GLY A 52 10.77 21.76 7.05
C GLY A 52 10.38 21.11 5.70
N CYS A 53 11.00 20.02 5.29
CA CYS A 53 10.75 19.33 4.02
C CYS A 53 9.63 18.28 4.15
N ASN A 54 8.52 18.44 3.40
CA ASN A 54 7.53 17.40 3.21
C ASN A 54 7.68 16.77 1.82
N LEU A 55 8.32 15.60 1.76
CA LEU A 55 8.57 14.87 0.52
C LEU A 55 7.29 14.43 -0.20
N PHE A 56 6.17 14.35 0.49
CA PHE A 56 4.91 13.80 -0.02
C PHE A 56 3.91 14.85 -0.49
N GLN A 57 4.22 16.13 -0.30
CA GLN A 57 3.43 17.24 -0.81
C GLN A 57 4.19 17.94 -1.95
N GLY A 58 3.58 17.98 -3.13
CA GLY A 58 4.25 18.49 -4.33
C GLY A 58 3.41 18.32 -5.58
N ARG A 59 4.08 18.28 -6.72
CA ARG A 59 3.46 18.15 -8.04
C ARG A 59 4.30 17.30 -8.98
N TRP A 60 3.68 16.75 -10.00
CA TRP A 60 4.35 16.10 -11.11
C TRP A 60 4.82 17.14 -12.14
N ALA A 61 6.05 17.00 -12.60
CA ALA A 61 6.64 17.86 -13.63
C ALA A 61 7.32 17.01 -14.69
N VAL A 62 7.35 17.49 -15.93
CA VAL A 62 8.08 16.86 -17.02
C VAL A 62 9.58 16.96 -16.73
N ASP A 63 10.26 15.82 -16.83
CA ASP A 63 11.70 15.70 -16.65
C ASP A 63 12.30 14.78 -17.71
N PRO A 64 12.96 15.31 -18.74
CA PRO A 64 13.53 14.50 -19.83
C PRO A 64 14.57 13.47 -19.38
N SER A 65 15.16 13.64 -18.20
CA SER A 65 16.16 12.73 -17.64
C SER A 65 15.56 11.39 -17.13
N TYR A 66 14.24 11.25 -17.16
CA TYR A 66 13.54 10.00 -16.87
C TYR A 66 13.18 9.25 -18.15
N PRO A 67 13.01 7.91 -18.07
CA PRO A 67 13.05 7.05 -16.89
C PRO A 67 14.47 6.81 -16.36
N LEU A 68 14.57 6.22 -15.16
CA LEU A 68 15.84 5.89 -14.52
C LEU A 68 16.51 4.65 -15.14
N TYR A 69 15.75 3.82 -15.86
CA TYR A 69 16.19 2.63 -16.59
C TYR A 69 15.23 2.33 -17.75
N GLU A 70 15.67 1.51 -18.68
CA GLU A 70 14.83 0.98 -19.75
C GLU A 70 14.26 -0.38 -19.32
N SER A 71 12.97 -0.68 -19.57
CA SER A 71 12.35 -1.96 -19.19
C SER A 71 13.09 -3.15 -19.77
N SER A 72 13.52 -3.06 -21.03
CA SER A 72 14.27 -4.11 -21.72
C SER A 72 15.63 -4.44 -21.08
N SER A 73 16.16 -3.57 -20.24
CA SER A 73 17.42 -3.78 -19.52
C SER A 73 17.24 -4.40 -18.12
N CYS A 74 16.01 -4.58 -17.66
CA CYS A 74 15.73 -5.16 -16.37
C CYS A 74 15.13 -6.57 -16.50
N PRO A 75 15.78 -7.61 -15.95
CA PRO A 75 15.32 -8.99 -16.10
C PRO A 75 14.26 -9.40 -15.07
N PHE A 76 13.78 -8.49 -14.20
CA PHE A 76 12.94 -8.82 -13.05
C PHE A 76 11.46 -8.43 -13.23
N ILE A 77 11.13 -7.69 -14.32
CA ILE A 77 9.79 -7.13 -14.52
C ILE A 77 8.81 -8.24 -14.93
N ASP A 78 7.72 -8.35 -14.19
CA ASP A 78 6.59 -9.20 -14.56
C ASP A 78 5.91 -8.71 -15.85
N PRO A 79 5.40 -9.65 -16.65
CA PRO A 79 4.63 -9.33 -17.87
C PRO A 79 3.52 -8.30 -17.62
N GLU A 80 2.83 -8.38 -16.50
CA GLU A 80 1.73 -7.48 -16.16
C GLU A 80 2.15 -6.02 -15.94
N PHE A 81 3.45 -5.75 -15.72
CA PHE A 81 3.98 -4.40 -15.50
C PHE A 81 4.86 -3.90 -16.65
N ASP A 82 5.27 -4.75 -17.61
CA ASP A 82 6.12 -4.37 -18.73
C ASP A 82 5.32 -3.79 -19.89
N CYS A 83 4.67 -2.66 -19.65
CA CYS A 83 3.75 -2.03 -20.60
C CYS A 83 4.37 -1.77 -21.99
N ILE A 84 5.66 -1.43 -22.03
CA ILE A 84 6.37 -1.14 -23.30
C ILE A 84 6.53 -2.42 -24.11
N LYS A 85 6.93 -3.52 -23.50
CA LYS A 85 7.06 -4.82 -24.15
C LYS A 85 5.71 -5.31 -24.68
N TYR A 86 4.63 -5.03 -23.98
CA TYR A 86 3.27 -5.40 -24.37
C TYR A 86 2.56 -4.35 -25.22
N GLY A 87 3.33 -3.45 -25.85
CA GLY A 87 2.89 -2.64 -26.97
C GLY A 87 2.27 -1.30 -26.60
N ARG A 88 2.47 -0.79 -25.37
CA ARG A 88 2.02 0.56 -25.01
C ARG A 88 2.73 1.61 -25.89
N PRO A 89 1.99 2.34 -26.76
CA PRO A 89 2.58 3.27 -27.72
C PRO A 89 3.02 4.58 -27.06
N ASP A 90 2.30 5.01 -26.01
CA ASP A 90 2.60 6.22 -25.27
C ASP A 90 3.77 6.01 -24.33
N LYS A 91 4.76 6.92 -24.40
CA LYS A 91 5.94 6.95 -23.53
C LYS A 91 6.01 8.19 -22.64
N GLN A 92 4.98 9.03 -22.70
CA GLN A 92 5.00 10.30 -21.97
C GLN A 92 4.94 10.09 -20.45
N TYR A 93 4.18 9.08 -19.98
CA TYR A 93 4.11 8.73 -18.57
C TYR A 93 5.48 8.45 -17.93
N LEU A 94 6.48 8.03 -18.72
CA LEU A 94 7.86 7.81 -18.27
C LEU A 94 8.62 9.11 -17.96
N LYS A 95 8.17 10.26 -18.48
CA LYS A 95 8.87 11.54 -18.42
C LYS A 95 8.44 12.45 -17.28
N PHE A 96 7.74 11.93 -16.29
CA PHE A 96 7.33 12.70 -15.13
C PHE A 96 8.16 12.37 -13.90
N SER A 97 8.62 13.40 -13.19
CA SER A 97 9.25 13.30 -11.88
C SER A 97 8.43 14.04 -10.83
N TRP A 98 8.43 13.51 -9.61
CA TRP A 98 7.80 14.16 -8.47
C TRP A 98 8.67 15.31 -7.96
N LYS A 99 8.09 16.47 -7.76
CA LYS A 99 8.75 17.67 -7.23
C LYS A 99 8.05 18.08 -5.93
N PRO A 100 8.62 17.77 -4.76
CA PRO A 100 8.14 18.31 -3.50
C PRO A 100 8.12 19.85 -3.52
N ASP A 101 7.16 20.45 -2.81
CA ASP A 101 6.99 21.92 -2.84
C ASP A 101 8.07 22.67 -2.05
N SER A 102 8.67 22.05 -1.04
CA SER A 102 9.53 22.71 -0.06
C SER A 102 10.99 22.24 -0.06
N CYS A 103 11.34 21.26 -0.90
CA CYS A 103 12.69 20.70 -0.97
C CYS A 103 12.91 19.88 -2.24
N ASP A 104 14.16 19.54 -2.54
CA ASP A 104 14.52 18.67 -3.64
C ASP A 104 14.46 17.20 -3.23
N LEU A 105 13.81 16.38 -4.05
CA LEU A 105 13.85 14.93 -3.90
C LEU A 105 15.21 14.41 -4.41
N PRO A 106 16.04 13.79 -3.56
CA PRO A 106 17.30 13.22 -4.00
C PRO A 106 17.09 12.22 -5.14
N ARG A 107 17.91 12.33 -6.19
CA ARG A 107 17.90 11.33 -7.25
C ARG A 107 18.41 10.00 -6.71
N PHE A 108 17.73 8.91 -7.06
CA PHE A 108 18.14 7.58 -6.63
C PHE A 108 19.58 7.25 -7.09
N ASN A 109 20.39 6.80 -6.15
CA ASN A 109 21.76 6.32 -6.39
C ASN A 109 21.87 4.87 -5.91
N GLY A 110 21.78 3.91 -6.83
CA GLY A 110 21.80 2.49 -6.49
C GLY A 110 23.13 2.01 -5.92
N VAL A 111 24.26 2.64 -6.31
CA VAL A 111 25.59 2.32 -5.72
C VAL A 111 25.65 2.77 -4.27
N ASP A 112 25.18 3.98 -3.94
CA ASP A 112 25.09 4.47 -2.56
C ASP A 112 24.15 3.60 -1.74
N PHE A 113 22.99 3.25 -2.30
CA PHE A 113 22.02 2.36 -1.66
C PHE A 113 22.66 1.01 -1.30
N LEU A 114 23.34 0.35 -2.25
CA LEU A 114 23.98 -0.94 -2.03
C LEU A 114 25.13 -0.85 -1.00
N LYS A 115 25.91 0.24 -1.00
CA LYS A 115 26.95 0.45 0.00
C LYS A 115 26.39 0.60 1.42
N ARG A 116 25.32 1.37 1.60
CA ARG A 116 24.64 1.56 2.91
C ARG A 116 24.01 0.28 3.43
N TRP A 117 23.52 -0.56 2.53
CA TRP A 117 22.83 -1.81 2.86
C TRP A 117 23.69 -3.06 2.63
N SER A 118 25.01 -2.92 2.53
CA SER A 118 25.92 -4.04 2.32
C SER A 118 25.74 -5.13 3.39
N GLY A 119 25.60 -6.38 2.94
CA GLY A 119 25.35 -7.54 3.78
C GLY A 119 23.95 -7.63 4.40
N LYS A 120 22.99 -6.76 3.99
CA LYS A 120 21.67 -6.59 4.61
C LYS A 120 20.56 -7.24 3.80
N LYS A 121 19.45 -7.55 4.50
CA LYS A 121 18.22 -8.11 3.94
C LYS A 121 17.08 -7.12 4.05
N ILE A 122 16.46 -6.82 2.93
CA ILE A 122 15.32 -5.91 2.80
C ILE A 122 14.13 -6.74 2.33
N MET A 123 13.02 -6.75 3.06
CA MET A 123 11.86 -7.52 2.69
C MET A 123 10.64 -6.61 2.47
N PHE A 124 10.04 -6.73 1.29
CA PHE A 124 8.72 -6.20 0.97
C PHE A 124 7.68 -7.26 1.34
N VAL A 125 6.65 -6.85 2.07
CA VAL A 125 5.61 -7.73 2.56
C VAL A 125 4.25 -7.16 2.19
N GLY A 126 3.48 -7.87 1.37
CA GLY A 126 2.15 -7.40 1.01
C GLY A 126 1.55 -8.09 -0.21
N ASP A 127 0.75 -7.33 -0.94
CA ASP A 127 0.05 -7.77 -2.15
C ASP A 127 0.87 -7.51 -3.44
N SER A 128 0.19 -7.45 -4.58
CA SER A 128 0.82 -7.20 -5.88
C SER A 128 1.45 -5.81 -5.99
N LEU A 129 1.07 -4.84 -5.16
CA LEU A 129 1.73 -3.54 -5.14
C LEU A 129 3.08 -3.57 -4.43
N SER A 130 3.26 -4.46 -3.44
CA SER A 130 4.59 -4.78 -2.91
C SER A 130 5.48 -5.44 -3.96
N LEU A 131 4.93 -6.33 -4.81
CA LEU A 131 5.63 -6.89 -5.97
C LEU A 131 6.05 -5.77 -6.94
N ASN A 132 5.13 -4.89 -7.31
CA ASN A 132 5.36 -3.79 -8.23
C ASN A 132 6.48 -2.84 -7.72
N GLN A 133 6.49 -2.51 -6.40
CA GLN A 133 7.54 -1.70 -5.79
C GLN A 133 8.88 -2.47 -5.68
N TRP A 134 8.86 -3.75 -5.35
CA TRP A 134 10.05 -4.59 -5.21
C TRP A 134 10.76 -4.77 -6.55
N GLU A 135 10.03 -5.06 -7.64
CA GLU A 135 10.60 -5.16 -8.99
C GLU A 135 11.20 -3.83 -9.44
N SER A 136 10.49 -2.72 -9.21
CA SER A 136 11.01 -1.37 -9.48
C SER A 136 12.35 -1.14 -8.77
N LEU A 137 12.45 -1.42 -7.45
CA LEU A 137 13.70 -1.22 -6.72
C LEU A 137 14.83 -2.12 -7.26
N ALA A 138 14.52 -3.38 -7.57
CA ALA A 138 15.49 -4.31 -8.15
C ALA A 138 16.01 -3.79 -9.50
N CYS A 139 15.13 -3.26 -10.37
CA CYS A 139 15.50 -2.67 -11.67
C CYS A 139 16.34 -1.40 -11.51
N MET A 140 15.97 -0.49 -10.60
CA MET A 140 16.70 0.75 -10.35
C MET A 140 18.12 0.46 -9.85
N ILE A 141 18.29 -0.52 -8.96
CA ILE A 141 19.62 -0.95 -8.49
C ILE A 141 20.40 -1.63 -9.64
N HIS A 142 19.78 -2.56 -10.36
CA HIS A 142 20.42 -3.28 -11.47
C HIS A 142 20.95 -2.32 -12.53
N ALA A 143 20.18 -1.29 -12.88
CA ALA A 143 20.60 -0.26 -13.82
C ALA A 143 21.84 0.52 -13.35
N SER A 144 22.01 0.67 -12.03
CA SER A 144 23.16 1.38 -11.43
C SER A 144 24.42 0.51 -11.35
N VAL A 145 24.28 -0.83 -11.38
CA VAL A 145 25.39 -1.79 -11.22
C VAL A 145 25.28 -2.96 -12.20
N ARG A 146 25.16 -2.66 -13.49
CA ARG A 146 24.89 -3.63 -14.57
C ARG A 146 25.83 -4.84 -14.60
N ASN A 147 27.06 -4.67 -14.14
CA ASN A 147 28.08 -5.72 -14.14
C ASN A 147 28.13 -6.52 -12.81
N SER A 148 27.30 -6.15 -11.82
CA SER A 148 27.23 -6.89 -10.56
C SER A 148 26.59 -8.26 -10.76
N LYS A 149 27.18 -9.29 -10.15
CA LYS A 149 26.58 -10.62 -10.15
C LYS A 149 25.27 -10.60 -9.36
N THR A 150 24.20 -11.00 -10.02
CA THR A 150 22.86 -11.10 -9.40
C THR A 150 22.38 -12.55 -9.41
N SER A 151 21.69 -12.96 -8.34
CA SER A 151 20.86 -14.17 -8.34
C SER A 151 19.40 -13.79 -8.16
N TYR A 152 18.53 -14.45 -8.91
CA TYR A 152 17.10 -14.23 -8.89
C TYR A 152 16.39 -15.55 -8.62
N VAL A 153 15.56 -15.58 -7.57
CA VAL A 153 14.72 -16.72 -7.21
C VAL A 153 13.29 -16.24 -7.14
N ARG A 154 12.42 -16.89 -7.90
CA ARG A 154 10.98 -16.60 -7.89
C ARG A 154 10.22 -17.82 -7.38
N GLN A 155 9.44 -17.60 -6.32
CA GLN A 155 8.57 -18.61 -5.72
C GLN A 155 7.24 -17.95 -5.36
N GLU A 156 6.20 -18.77 -5.20
CA GLU A 156 4.84 -18.28 -4.95
C GLU A 156 4.73 -17.38 -3.70
N SER A 157 5.36 -17.77 -2.59
CA SER A 157 5.27 -17.04 -1.32
C SER A 157 6.47 -16.15 -1.01
N LEU A 158 7.67 -16.52 -1.48
CA LEU A 158 8.91 -15.80 -1.17
C LEU A 158 9.80 -15.74 -2.41
N SER A 159 10.01 -14.55 -2.95
CA SER A 159 10.95 -14.29 -4.05
C SER A 159 12.13 -13.47 -3.58
N SER A 160 13.27 -13.54 -4.28
CA SER A 160 14.45 -12.75 -3.91
C SER A 160 15.32 -12.36 -5.10
N VAL A 161 15.92 -11.17 -5.02
CA VAL A 161 17.04 -10.73 -5.86
C VAL A 161 18.21 -10.42 -4.95
N THR A 162 19.37 -11.04 -5.21
CA THR A 162 20.60 -10.79 -4.43
C THR A 162 21.67 -10.18 -5.32
N PHE A 163 22.19 -9.02 -4.93
CA PHE A 163 23.33 -8.35 -5.53
C PHE A 163 24.58 -8.86 -4.80
N GLN A 164 25.21 -9.90 -5.37
CA GLN A 164 26.22 -10.73 -4.69
C GLN A 164 27.47 -9.95 -4.28
N ASP A 165 27.93 -9.01 -5.13
CA ASP A 165 29.12 -8.21 -4.89
C ASP A 165 28.98 -7.29 -3.66
N TYR A 166 27.76 -7.03 -3.23
CA TYR A 166 27.41 -6.21 -2.07
C TYR A 166 26.79 -7.03 -0.93
N GLY A 167 26.42 -8.28 -1.18
CA GLY A 167 25.71 -9.12 -0.21
C GLY A 167 24.30 -8.62 0.13
N VAL A 168 23.70 -7.73 -0.70
CA VAL A 168 22.38 -7.17 -0.47
C VAL A 168 21.32 -8.08 -1.07
N THR A 169 20.33 -8.46 -0.26
CA THR A 169 19.20 -9.28 -0.72
C THR A 169 17.89 -8.51 -0.57
N LEU A 170 17.19 -8.33 -1.68
CA LEU A 170 15.81 -7.85 -1.73
C LEU A 170 14.87 -9.04 -1.75
N LEU A 171 14.00 -9.15 -0.75
CA LEU A 171 13.00 -10.21 -0.65
C LEU A 171 11.60 -9.65 -0.88
N LEU A 172 10.72 -10.46 -1.44
CA LEU A 172 9.29 -10.23 -1.50
C LEU A 172 8.57 -11.38 -0.82
N TYR A 173 7.78 -11.11 0.21
CA TYR A 173 6.91 -12.06 0.87
C TYR A 173 5.45 -11.71 0.57
N ARG A 174 4.72 -12.64 -0.09
CA ARG A 174 3.32 -12.40 -0.46
C ARG A 174 2.39 -12.61 0.74
N SER A 175 1.82 -11.53 1.21
CA SER A 175 0.90 -11.48 2.34
C SER A 175 -0.16 -10.39 2.13
N PRO A 176 -1.19 -10.64 1.27
CA PRO A 176 -2.12 -9.59 0.84
C PRO A 176 -2.91 -8.92 1.98
N TYR A 177 -3.08 -9.61 3.09
CA TYR A 177 -3.88 -9.13 4.24
C TYR A 177 -3.05 -8.80 5.48
N LEU A 178 -1.76 -9.16 5.51
CA LEU A 178 -0.86 -9.15 6.67
C LEU A 178 -1.37 -9.97 7.88
N VAL A 179 -2.51 -10.61 7.77
CA VAL A 179 -3.09 -11.57 8.72
C VAL A 179 -3.35 -12.91 8.04
N ASP A 180 -3.55 -13.95 8.81
CA ASP A 180 -3.60 -15.30 8.27
C ASP A 180 -4.94 -15.61 7.58
N ILE A 181 -4.87 -16.35 6.47
CA ILE A 181 -5.99 -17.09 5.91
C ILE A 181 -5.71 -18.58 6.10
N THR A 182 -6.66 -19.28 6.71
CA THR A 182 -6.56 -20.73 6.94
C THR A 182 -7.67 -21.46 6.20
N ARG A 183 -7.39 -22.67 5.74
CA ARG A 183 -8.42 -23.56 5.19
C ARG A 183 -8.93 -24.45 6.32
N GLU A 184 -10.20 -24.33 6.64
CA GLU A 184 -10.90 -25.07 7.68
C GLU A 184 -12.04 -25.90 7.07
N SER A 185 -12.73 -26.71 7.89
CA SER A 185 -13.87 -27.52 7.43
C SER A 185 -15.02 -26.68 6.86
N ILE A 186 -15.18 -25.44 7.32
CA ILE A 186 -16.21 -24.52 6.85
C ILE A 186 -15.80 -23.75 5.57
N GLY A 187 -14.51 -23.80 5.17
CA GLY A 187 -13.97 -23.07 4.03
C GLY A 187 -12.70 -22.29 4.36
N ARG A 188 -12.41 -21.27 3.55
CA ARG A 188 -11.29 -20.35 3.77
C ARG A 188 -11.70 -19.30 4.80
N VAL A 189 -10.94 -19.19 5.89
CA VAL A 189 -11.23 -18.28 7.00
C VAL A 189 -10.13 -17.20 7.09
N LEU A 190 -10.50 -15.94 6.91
CA LEU A 190 -9.63 -14.79 7.16
C LEU A 190 -9.65 -14.48 8.66
N LYS A 191 -8.53 -14.69 9.35
CA LYS A 191 -8.39 -14.54 10.81
C LYS A 191 -7.81 -13.18 11.13
N LEU A 192 -8.66 -12.26 11.59
CA LEU A 192 -8.26 -10.86 11.84
C LEU A 192 -7.28 -10.70 13.01
N ASP A 193 -7.22 -11.67 13.90
CA ASP A 193 -6.41 -11.68 15.12
C ASP A 193 -5.22 -12.67 15.07
N SER A 194 -4.96 -13.29 13.90
CA SER A 194 -3.86 -14.24 13.70
C SER A 194 -2.84 -13.72 12.66
N ILE A 195 -1.53 -13.86 12.98
CA ILE A 195 -0.43 -13.37 12.14
C ILE A 195 0.79 -14.32 12.25
N GLN A 196 0.58 -15.62 12.14
CA GLN A 196 1.66 -16.61 12.28
C GLN A 196 2.68 -16.52 11.14
N GLN A 197 2.22 -16.15 9.94
CA GLN A 197 3.10 -15.88 8.80
C GLN A 197 4.16 -14.79 9.09
N GLY A 198 3.94 -13.91 10.06
CA GLY A 198 4.88 -12.91 10.53
C GLY A 198 6.19 -13.48 11.09
N ASN A 199 6.25 -14.77 11.41
CA ASN A 199 7.51 -15.42 11.77
C ASN A 199 8.56 -15.37 10.64
N ALA A 200 8.13 -15.37 9.38
CA ALA A 200 9.00 -15.26 8.21
C ALA A 200 9.61 -13.85 8.03
N TRP A 201 9.06 -12.83 8.67
CA TRP A 201 9.52 -11.44 8.54
C TRP A 201 10.61 -11.07 9.56
N ARG A 202 10.84 -11.93 10.55
CA ARG A 202 11.85 -11.70 11.60
C ARG A 202 13.27 -11.75 11.04
N GLY A 203 14.17 -10.98 11.65
CA GLY A 203 15.59 -10.96 11.29
C GLY A 203 15.91 -10.22 9.98
N MET A 204 14.99 -9.43 9.48
CA MET A 204 15.22 -8.52 8.37
C MET A 204 15.78 -7.19 8.87
N ASP A 205 16.67 -6.57 8.10
CA ASP A 205 17.23 -5.26 8.42
C ASP A 205 16.26 -4.12 8.03
N MET A 206 15.42 -4.36 7.02
CA MET A 206 14.33 -3.47 6.64
C MET A 206 13.09 -4.28 6.26
N LEU A 207 11.93 -3.79 6.69
CA LEU A 207 10.61 -4.29 6.33
C LEU A 207 9.79 -3.16 5.69
N VAL A 208 9.24 -3.40 4.52
CA VAL A 208 8.33 -2.48 3.82
C VAL A 208 6.99 -3.19 3.66
N PHE A 209 6.00 -2.75 4.40
CA PHE A 209 4.66 -3.36 4.40
C PHE A 209 3.69 -2.61 3.51
N ASN A 210 2.81 -3.35 2.84
CA ASN A 210 1.67 -2.83 2.09
C ASN A 210 0.49 -3.79 2.20
N THR A 211 -0.72 -3.25 2.29
CA THR A 211 -1.98 -4.00 2.20
C THR A 211 -3.15 -3.04 1.99
N TRP A 212 -4.11 -3.42 1.19
CA TRP A 212 -5.44 -2.82 1.03
C TRP A 212 -6.22 -3.41 -0.15
N HIS A 213 -5.64 -3.52 -1.35
CA HIS A 213 -6.39 -3.86 -2.57
C HIS A 213 -7.24 -5.13 -2.40
N TRP A 214 -6.68 -6.17 -1.81
CA TRP A 214 -7.36 -7.45 -1.63
C TRP A 214 -8.51 -7.40 -0.61
N TRP A 215 -8.50 -6.44 0.31
CA TRP A 215 -9.62 -6.22 1.24
C TRP A 215 -10.89 -5.77 0.53
N THR A 216 -10.77 -5.16 -0.66
CA THR A 216 -11.89 -4.63 -1.44
C THR A 216 -12.57 -5.68 -2.31
N HIS A 217 -11.94 -6.84 -2.52
CA HIS A 217 -12.44 -7.89 -3.39
C HIS A 217 -13.76 -8.48 -2.88
N LYS A 218 -14.69 -8.78 -3.82
CA LYS A 218 -16.01 -9.36 -3.55
C LYS A 218 -16.31 -10.50 -4.51
N GLY A 219 -17.25 -11.35 -4.14
CA GLY A 219 -17.71 -12.47 -4.97
C GLY A 219 -16.59 -13.45 -5.29
N LYS A 220 -16.39 -13.80 -6.57
CA LYS A 220 -15.39 -14.79 -6.99
C LYS A 220 -13.95 -14.36 -6.75
N ALA A 221 -13.67 -13.07 -6.70
CA ALA A 221 -12.33 -12.53 -6.43
C ALA A 221 -11.99 -12.48 -4.94
N GLN A 222 -12.96 -12.68 -4.04
CA GLN A 222 -12.74 -12.70 -2.59
C GLN A 222 -12.00 -13.97 -2.19
N SER A 223 -10.90 -13.81 -1.44
CA SER A 223 -10.02 -14.93 -1.06
C SER A 223 -10.51 -15.72 0.14
N TRP A 224 -11.54 -15.27 0.83
CA TRP A 224 -12.12 -15.94 2.00
C TRP A 224 -13.61 -16.25 1.80
N ASP A 225 -14.07 -17.25 2.53
CA ASP A 225 -15.47 -17.64 2.61
C ASP A 225 -16.11 -17.14 3.92
N TYR A 226 -15.27 -16.95 4.95
CA TYR A 226 -15.62 -16.45 6.28
C TYR A 226 -14.54 -15.53 6.83
N ILE A 227 -14.94 -14.62 7.71
CA ILE A 227 -14.06 -13.76 8.52
C ILE A 227 -14.22 -14.17 9.97
N GLN A 228 -13.09 -14.35 10.67
CA GLN A 228 -13.03 -14.62 12.11
C GLN A 228 -12.44 -13.42 12.85
N ASP A 229 -13.14 -12.99 13.90
CA ASP A 229 -12.74 -11.94 14.83
C ASP A 229 -12.93 -12.46 16.27
N GLY A 230 -11.86 -12.88 16.91
CA GLY A 230 -11.90 -13.64 18.17
C GLY A 230 -12.66 -14.97 18.01
N SER A 231 -13.70 -15.16 18.79
CA SER A 231 -14.58 -16.32 18.72
C SER A 231 -15.72 -16.17 17.71
N THR A 232 -15.89 -15.00 17.12
CA THR A 232 -17.01 -14.72 16.20
C THR A 232 -16.60 -15.03 14.76
N ILE A 233 -17.40 -15.85 14.07
CA ILE A 233 -17.24 -16.15 12.65
C ILE A 233 -18.45 -15.60 11.91
N SER A 234 -18.20 -14.85 10.84
CA SER A 234 -19.23 -14.29 9.95
C SER A 234 -18.85 -14.48 8.47
N LYS A 235 -19.84 -14.44 7.57
CA LYS A 235 -19.56 -14.55 6.13
C LYS A 235 -18.82 -13.33 5.59
N ASP A 236 -19.14 -12.16 6.13
CA ASP A 236 -18.54 -10.89 5.75
C ASP A 236 -18.73 -9.85 6.84
N MET A 237 -17.97 -8.75 6.74
CA MET A 237 -18.14 -7.56 7.57
C MET A 237 -17.76 -6.30 6.77
N ASN A 238 -18.02 -5.12 7.36
CA ASN A 238 -17.56 -3.86 6.76
C ASN A 238 -16.05 -3.90 6.51
N ARG A 239 -15.63 -3.61 5.28
CA ARG A 239 -14.24 -3.75 4.83
C ARG A 239 -13.26 -2.87 5.59
N LEU A 240 -13.66 -1.63 5.92
CA LEU A 240 -12.81 -0.73 6.71
C LEU A 240 -12.66 -1.21 8.16
N VAL A 241 -13.71 -1.83 8.72
CA VAL A 241 -13.65 -2.42 10.06
C VAL A 241 -12.74 -3.66 10.05
N ALA A 242 -12.90 -4.55 9.07
CA ALA A 242 -12.04 -5.72 8.91
C ALA A 242 -10.57 -5.31 8.74
N PHE A 243 -10.31 -4.33 7.86
CA PHE A 243 -8.98 -3.77 7.62
C PHE A 243 -8.37 -3.17 8.90
N TYR A 244 -9.15 -2.36 9.63
CA TYR A 244 -8.69 -1.81 10.91
C TYR A 244 -8.28 -2.88 11.91
N LYS A 245 -9.06 -3.96 12.05
CA LYS A 245 -8.76 -5.08 12.96
C LYS A 245 -7.51 -5.83 12.52
N GLY A 246 -7.43 -6.23 11.25
CA GLY A 246 -6.25 -6.91 10.71
C GLY A 246 -4.98 -6.05 10.82
N LEU A 247 -5.07 -4.75 10.50
CA LEU A 247 -3.94 -3.85 10.63
C LEU A 247 -3.54 -3.59 12.09
N THR A 248 -4.49 -3.66 13.04
CA THR A 248 -4.19 -3.62 14.48
C THR A 248 -3.41 -4.86 14.92
N THR A 249 -3.72 -6.03 14.38
CA THR A 249 -2.98 -7.28 14.63
C THR A 249 -1.56 -7.18 14.08
N TRP A 250 -1.37 -6.62 12.88
CA TRP A 250 -0.04 -6.32 12.35
C TRP A 250 0.72 -5.32 13.22
N ALA A 251 0.08 -4.25 13.68
CA ALA A 251 0.71 -3.27 14.56
C ALA A 251 1.21 -3.91 15.87
N ARG A 252 0.39 -4.81 16.46
CA ARG A 252 0.81 -5.59 17.64
C ARG A 252 1.99 -6.51 17.33
N TRP A 253 2.03 -7.11 16.13
CA TRP A 253 3.18 -7.91 15.72
C TRP A 253 4.46 -7.06 15.67
N VAL A 254 4.41 -5.84 15.10
CA VAL A 254 5.53 -4.89 15.09
C VAL A 254 5.99 -4.57 16.51
N GLU A 255 5.05 -4.23 17.41
CA GLU A 255 5.36 -3.93 18.82
C GLU A 255 6.08 -5.09 19.53
N LEU A 256 5.70 -6.33 19.26
CA LEU A 256 6.21 -7.50 19.96
C LEU A 256 7.53 -8.04 19.35
N ASN A 257 7.73 -7.90 18.04
CA ASN A 257 8.75 -8.66 17.31
C ASN A 257 9.85 -7.81 16.66
N VAL A 258 9.67 -6.50 16.53
CA VAL A 258 10.67 -5.62 15.91
C VAL A 258 11.58 -5.01 16.98
N ASP A 259 12.89 -5.12 16.79
CA ASP A 259 13.90 -4.35 17.51
C ASP A 259 14.29 -3.14 16.62
N PRO A 260 13.87 -1.90 16.96
CA PRO A 260 14.11 -0.72 16.11
C PRO A 260 15.59 -0.34 15.99
N SER A 261 16.45 -0.89 16.83
CA SER A 261 17.91 -0.71 16.69
C SER A 261 18.52 -1.56 15.57
N LYS A 262 17.78 -2.60 15.12
CA LYS A 262 18.25 -3.57 14.11
C LYS A 262 17.41 -3.52 12.83
N THR A 263 16.09 -3.28 12.95
CA THR A 263 15.14 -3.36 11.84
C THR A 263 14.45 -2.02 11.64
N LYS A 264 14.56 -1.45 10.45
CA LYS A 264 13.76 -0.30 10.02
C LYS A 264 12.43 -0.79 9.46
N VAL A 265 11.33 -0.17 9.89
CA VAL A 265 9.98 -0.52 9.42
C VAL A 265 9.36 0.64 8.66
N PHE A 266 8.90 0.35 7.45
CA PHE A 266 8.13 1.24 6.60
C PHE A 266 6.75 0.65 6.35
N PHE A 267 5.75 1.52 6.28
CA PHE A 267 4.42 1.20 5.79
C PHE A 267 4.17 2.04 4.55
N GLN A 268 3.97 1.39 3.41
CA GLN A 268 3.60 2.06 2.18
C GLN A 268 2.15 2.51 2.30
N GLY A 269 1.88 3.79 2.07
CA GLY A 269 0.54 4.34 1.99
C GLY A 269 -0.31 3.69 0.91
N ILE A 270 -1.58 4.00 0.92
CA ILE A 270 -2.54 3.37 0.00
C ILE A 270 -2.26 3.79 -1.44
N SER A 271 -1.99 2.82 -2.30
CA SER A 271 -1.99 3.04 -3.75
C SER A 271 -3.43 3.08 -4.26
N PRO A 272 -3.84 4.12 -5.00
CA PRO A 272 -5.19 4.21 -5.54
C PRO A 272 -5.41 3.25 -6.70
N THR A 273 -6.69 3.00 -7.00
CA THR A 273 -7.12 2.47 -8.30
C THR A 273 -7.78 3.57 -9.12
N HIS A 274 -7.69 3.49 -10.45
CA HIS A 274 -8.29 4.45 -11.36
C HIS A 274 -9.35 3.80 -12.28
N TYR A 275 -10.23 2.97 -11.68
CA TYR A 275 -11.36 2.37 -12.40
C TYR A 275 -12.56 3.28 -12.55
N GLN A 276 -12.61 4.42 -11.84
CA GLN A 276 -13.76 5.31 -11.83
C GLN A 276 -13.38 6.71 -12.35
N GLY A 277 -13.42 6.89 -13.67
CA GLY A 277 -13.04 8.14 -14.33
C GLY A 277 -13.82 9.38 -13.88
N ARG A 278 -15.00 9.20 -13.26
CA ARG A 278 -15.77 10.29 -12.63
C ARG A 278 -14.97 11.05 -11.55
N ASP A 279 -14.03 10.37 -10.88
CA ASP A 279 -13.22 10.94 -9.79
C ASP A 279 -12.30 12.06 -10.29
N TRP A 280 -11.95 12.06 -11.58
CA TRP A 280 -11.18 13.12 -12.24
C TRP A 280 -11.84 13.66 -13.50
N LYS A 281 -13.17 13.42 -13.68
CA LYS A 281 -13.98 13.87 -14.81
C LYS A 281 -13.47 13.33 -16.16
N SER A 282 -13.00 12.09 -16.21
CA SER A 282 -12.55 11.44 -17.44
C SER A 282 -13.73 11.10 -18.35
N ALA A 283 -13.52 11.29 -19.65
CA ALA A 283 -14.45 10.85 -20.68
C ALA A 283 -14.41 9.32 -20.92
N SER A 284 -13.25 8.67 -20.64
CA SER A 284 -13.05 7.24 -20.87
C SER A 284 -13.66 6.34 -19.79
N GLY A 285 -14.10 6.90 -18.67
CA GLY A 285 -14.71 6.16 -17.57
C GLY A 285 -13.71 5.43 -16.64
N ASN A 286 -12.45 5.24 -17.05
CA ASN A 286 -11.37 4.63 -16.26
C ASN A 286 -9.99 5.11 -16.76
N CYS A 287 -8.88 4.46 -16.34
CA CYS A 287 -7.50 4.84 -16.71
C CYS A 287 -7.16 4.59 -18.19
N ASN A 288 -8.02 3.91 -18.96
CA ASN A 288 -7.71 3.58 -20.34
C ASN A 288 -7.64 4.84 -21.22
N GLY A 289 -6.53 4.99 -21.96
CA GLY A 289 -6.29 6.15 -22.82
C GLY A 289 -5.82 7.41 -22.09
N GLU A 290 -5.65 7.37 -20.76
CA GLU A 290 -5.07 8.48 -20.01
C GLU A 290 -3.55 8.56 -20.27
N GLN A 291 -3.04 9.75 -20.62
CA GLN A 291 -1.65 9.98 -21.05
C GLN A 291 -0.92 11.03 -20.21
N GLN A 292 -1.62 11.75 -19.34
CA GLN A 292 -1.09 12.84 -18.54
C GLN A 292 -1.49 12.68 -17.08
N PRO A 293 -0.61 13.01 -16.14
CA PRO A 293 -0.99 13.14 -14.73
C PRO A 293 -2.01 14.25 -14.54
N LEU A 294 -2.71 14.21 -13.42
CA LEU A 294 -3.49 15.37 -12.98
C LEU A 294 -2.55 16.51 -12.57
N THR A 295 -2.93 17.73 -12.92
CA THR A 295 -2.20 18.93 -12.54
C THR A 295 -2.47 19.36 -11.10
N GLY A 296 -1.49 20.00 -10.47
CA GLY A 296 -1.60 20.46 -9.08
C GLY A 296 -1.14 19.43 -8.06
N SER A 297 -1.54 19.63 -6.81
CA SER A 297 -1.10 18.88 -5.64
C SER A 297 -2.24 18.16 -4.88
N THR A 298 -3.46 18.24 -5.40
CA THR A 298 -4.65 17.68 -4.76
C THR A 298 -5.45 16.80 -5.73
N TYR A 299 -5.99 15.70 -5.22
CA TYR A 299 -6.86 14.83 -6.01
C TYR A 299 -8.32 15.27 -5.87
N PRO A 300 -9.09 15.38 -6.98
CA PRO A 300 -10.46 15.95 -6.94
C PRO A 300 -11.44 15.20 -6.03
N ALA A 301 -11.36 13.89 -5.97
CA ALA A 301 -12.22 13.07 -5.09
C ALA A 301 -11.75 13.02 -3.64
N GLY A 302 -10.64 13.68 -3.30
CA GLY A 302 -10.10 13.75 -1.95
C GLY A 302 -9.38 12.49 -1.48
N THR A 303 -9.18 12.39 -0.17
CA THR A 303 -8.44 11.29 0.46
C THR A 303 -9.40 10.12 0.73
N PRO A 304 -9.07 8.89 0.32
CA PRO A 304 -9.92 7.73 0.54
C PRO A 304 -9.95 7.31 2.03
N PRO A 305 -11.07 6.74 2.51
CA PRO A 305 -11.28 6.48 3.95
C PRO A 305 -10.31 5.48 4.56
N GLU A 306 -9.75 4.56 3.79
CA GLU A 306 -8.73 3.60 4.23
C GLU A 306 -7.43 4.26 4.69
N VAL A 307 -7.09 5.42 4.16
CA VAL A 307 -5.93 6.22 4.62
C VAL A 307 -6.10 6.62 6.08
N GLN A 308 -7.33 6.94 6.50
CA GLN A 308 -7.62 7.26 7.90
C GLN A 308 -7.43 6.03 8.81
N VAL A 309 -7.75 4.83 8.31
CA VAL A 309 -7.51 3.58 9.03
C VAL A 309 -6.00 3.39 9.26
N VAL A 310 -5.20 3.54 8.20
CA VAL A 310 -3.73 3.46 8.30
C VAL A 310 -3.20 4.46 9.32
N SER A 311 -3.55 5.73 9.18
CA SER A 311 -3.10 6.80 10.09
C SER A 311 -3.48 6.52 11.55
N LYS A 312 -4.72 6.04 11.78
CA LYS A 312 -5.21 5.70 13.12
C LYS A 312 -4.44 4.54 13.74
N VAL A 313 -4.08 3.52 12.97
CA VAL A 313 -3.32 2.38 13.49
C VAL A 313 -1.87 2.79 13.75
N LEU A 314 -1.22 3.45 12.79
CA LEU A 314 0.17 3.89 12.95
C LEU A 314 0.36 4.84 14.14
N SER A 315 -0.59 5.74 14.39
CA SER A 315 -0.52 6.66 15.55
C SER A 315 -0.56 5.96 16.93
N ARG A 316 -0.88 4.66 16.97
CA ARG A 316 -0.96 3.85 18.19
C ARG A 316 0.23 2.94 18.40
N ILE A 317 1.13 2.86 17.43
CA ILE A 317 2.37 2.09 17.53
C ILE A 317 3.41 2.95 18.26
N ASN A 318 4.02 2.40 19.32
CA ASN A 318 5.08 3.11 20.06
C ASN A 318 6.44 2.97 19.38
N LYS A 319 6.68 1.85 18.67
CA LYS A 319 7.90 1.65 17.89
C LYS A 319 7.88 2.49 16.62
N PRO A 320 9.02 3.00 16.16
CA PRO A 320 9.06 3.80 14.95
C PRO A 320 8.67 3.00 13.71
N VAL A 321 7.59 3.40 13.07
CA VAL A 321 7.15 2.95 11.75
C VAL A 321 7.05 4.18 10.85
N TYR A 322 7.78 4.17 9.76
CA TYR A 322 7.79 5.27 8.81
C TYR A 322 6.67 5.09 7.77
N LEU A 323 5.76 6.05 7.67
CA LEU A 323 4.75 6.06 6.62
C LEU A 323 5.35 6.65 5.33
N LEU A 324 5.47 5.83 4.28
CA LEU A 324 5.66 6.32 2.92
C LEU A 324 4.30 6.76 2.39
N ASP A 325 3.97 8.03 2.57
CA ASP A 325 2.64 8.60 2.25
C ASP A 325 2.48 8.84 0.73
N ILE A 326 2.47 7.74 -0.01
CA ILE A 326 2.44 7.74 -1.47
C ILE A 326 1.04 7.99 -2.06
N THR A 327 0.00 8.13 -1.25
CA THR A 327 -1.38 8.10 -1.74
C THR A 327 -1.68 9.24 -2.69
N THR A 328 -1.53 10.51 -2.27
CA THR A 328 -1.90 11.66 -3.10
C THR A 328 -1.07 11.75 -4.38
N LEU A 329 0.25 11.57 -4.29
CA LEU A 329 1.11 11.60 -5.48
C LEU A 329 0.75 10.49 -6.48
N SER A 330 0.31 9.33 -6.00
CA SER A 330 -0.14 8.23 -6.85
C SER A 330 -1.53 8.48 -7.44
N GLN A 331 -2.45 9.09 -6.68
CA GLN A 331 -3.76 9.51 -7.19
C GLN A 331 -3.66 10.48 -8.39
N LEU A 332 -2.62 11.28 -8.45
CA LEU A 332 -2.39 12.20 -9.55
C LEU A 332 -1.89 11.50 -10.84
N ARG A 333 -1.50 10.21 -10.78
CA ARG A 333 -0.87 9.46 -11.87
C ARG A 333 -1.81 8.49 -12.59
N LYS A 334 -3.04 8.93 -12.89
CA LYS A 334 -4.01 8.15 -13.67
C LYS A 334 -3.48 7.64 -15.03
N ASP A 335 -2.43 8.27 -15.53
CA ASP A 335 -1.74 7.99 -16.79
C ASP A 335 -0.76 6.79 -16.73
N ALA A 336 -0.37 6.35 -15.54
CA ALA A 336 0.78 5.45 -15.38
C ALA A 336 0.41 3.97 -15.18
N HIS A 337 -0.87 3.61 -15.31
CA HIS A 337 -1.34 2.24 -15.22
C HIS A 337 -1.04 1.40 -16.47
N PRO A 338 -0.94 0.07 -16.33
CA PRO A 338 -0.83 -0.82 -17.48
C PRO A 338 -2.00 -0.70 -18.47
N SER A 339 -3.20 -0.46 -17.97
CA SER A 339 -4.40 -0.34 -18.80
C SER A 339 -4.61 -1.60 -19.67
N ALA A 340 -4.68 -1.47 -20.98
CA ALA A 340 -4.78 -2.59 -21.93
C ALA A 340 -3.45 -3.31 -22.20
N TYR A 341 -2.35 -2.88 -21.58
CA TYR A 341 -0.98 -3.37 -21.84
C TYR A 341 -0.41 -4.18 -20.66
N SER A 342 -1.28 -4.85 -19.90
CA SER A 342 -0.93 -5.66 -18.72
C SER A 342 -0.65 -7.12 -19.10
N GLY A 343 0.46 -7.37 -19.80
CA GLY A 343 0.84 -8.74 -20.20
C GLY A 343 -0.23 -9.40 -21.08
N ASP A 344 -0.44 -10.68 -20.85
CA ASP A 344 -1.44 -11.50 -21.56
C ASP A 344 -2.84 -11.45 -20.88
N HIS A 345 -3.03 -10.58 -19.90
CA HIS A 345 -4.31 -10.43 -19.21
C HIS A 345 -5.36 -9.77 -20.10
N SER A 346 -6.54 -10.36 -20.16
CA SER A 346 -7.70 -9.74 -20.81
C SER A 346 -8.30 -8.67 -19.91
N GLY A 347 -8.52 -7.47 -20.45
CA GLY A 347 -9.18 -6.38 -19.75
C GLY A 347 -8.31 -5.16 -19.54
N VAL A 348 -8.75 -4.26 -18.66
CA VAL A 348 -8.07 -3.00 -18.36
C VAL A 348 -7.59 -3.07 -16.92
N ASP A 349 -6.28 -2.95 -16.71
CA ASP A 349 -5.67 -2.86 -15.38
C ASP A 349 -5.44 -1.40 -14.98
N CYS A 350 -6.24 -0.93 -14.04
CA CYS A 350 -6.14 0.40 -13.44
C CYS A 350 -5.77 0.33 -11.94
N SER A 351 -5.11 -0.76 -11.52
CA SER A 351 -4.72 -1.01 -10.13
C SER A 351 -3.21 -1.16 -9.93
N HIS A 352 -2.50 -1.65 -10.92
CA HIS A 352 -1.05 -1.75 -10.94
C HIS A 352 -0.41 -0.62 -11.74
N TRP A 353 0.92 -0.60 -11.80
CA TRP A 353 1.70 0.47 -12.43
C TRP A 353 2.72 -0.09 -13.40
N CYS A 354 2.86 0.57 -14.55
CA CYS A 354 3.91 0.23 -15.50
C CYS A 354 5.30 0.40 -14.89
N LEU A 355 6.24 -0.44 -15.31
CA LEU A 355 7.66 -0.35 -14.99
C LEU A 355 8.50 -0.18 -16.26
N PRO A 356 9.40 0.83 -16.32
CA PRO A 356 9.59 1.93 -15.37
C PRO A 356 8.32 2.77 -15.19
N GLY A 357 8.19 3.44 -14.03
CA GLY A 357 7.04 4.30 -13.81
C GLY A 357 6.87 4.81 -12.38
N LEU A 358 5.63 4.89 -11.91
CA LEU A 358 5.31 5.45 -10.59
C LEU A 358 6.00 4.73 -9.41
N PRO A 359 6.15 3.40 -9.37
CA PRO A 359 6.86 2.72 -8.29
C PRO A 359 8.31 3.14 -8.13
N ASP A 360 8.96 3.63 -9.20
CA ASP A 360 10.32 4.19 -9.13
C ASP A 360 10.35 5.43 -8.23
N THR A 361 9.29 6.25 -8.28
CA THR A 361 9.14 7.40 -7.37
C THR A 361 8.91 6.96 -5.93
N TRP A 362 8.14 5.89 -5.68
CA TRP A 362 7.99 5.36 -4.33
C TRP A 362 9.34 4.92 -3.74
N ASN A 363 10.19 4.31 -4.57
CA ASN A 363 11.53 3.89 -4.17
C ASN A 363 12.51 5.08 -4.03
N GLN A 364 12.34 6.16 -4.80
CA GLN A 364 13.08 7.40 -4.55
C GLN A 364 12.71 8.03 -3.21
N LEU A 365 11.42 8.02 -2.85
CA LEU A 365 10.94 8.50 -1.55
C LEU A 365 11.45 7.61 -0.41
N LEU A 366 11.48 6.29 -0.60
CA LEU A 366 12.11 5.35 0.35
C LEU A 366 13.61 5.67 0.50
N TYR A 367 14.33 5.87 -0.60
CA TYR A 367 15.74 6.24 -0.58
C TYR A 367 15.96 7.59 0.13
N ALA A 368 15.16 8.60 -0.19
CA ALA A 368 15.23 9.90 0.47
C ALA A 368 15.05 9.78 2.00
N ALA A 369 14.09 8.99 2.46
CA ALA A 369 13.87 8.73 3.89
C ALA A 369 15.04 8.00 4.58
N LEU A 370 15.95 7.41 3.82
CA LEU A 370 17.12 6.71 4.35
C LEU A 370 18.38 7.58 4.37
N VAL A 371 18.44 8.66 3.58
CA VAL A 371 19.64 9.46 3.39
C VAL A 371 19.52 10.92 3.89
N MET A 372 18.30 11.40 4.06
CA MET A 372 18.00 12.70 4.65
C MET A 372 17.86 12.61 6.18
#